data_a746ccfba1c86154969ef21f934850f7
#
_entry.id   a746ccfba1c86154969ef21f934850f7
#
_cell.length_a   1.000
_cell.length_b   1.000
_cell.length_c   1.000
_cell.angle_alpha   90.00
_cell.angle_beta   90.00
_cell.angle_gamma   90.00
#
_symmetry.space_group_name_H-M   'P 1'
#
loop_
_entity.id
_entity.type
_entity.pdbx_description
1 polymer ?
#
loop_
_entity_poly.entity_id
_entity_poly.type
_entity_poly.pdbx_seq_one_letter_code
_entity_poly.pdbx_strand_id
1 'polypeptide(L)'
;MTNFILAITAALSAVIAQQKFASPTIPLGILITLAGLFGAALAAKYHERANYHLSQARALTATLKTLDALSDDANLDDYRQRHYAAFPRLHRLRLHTLWTGLHLAIAAYGITLTVVAALQ
;
A
#
# COMPACT_ATOMS: atom_id res chain seq x y z
N MET A 1 -5.28 8.07 3.33
CA MET A 1 -6.17 7.27 2.47
C MET A 1 -6.42 5.88 3.03
N THR A 2 -5.41 5.09 3.37
CA THR A 2 -5.56 3.76 3.99
C THR A 2 -6.42 3.78 5.25
N ASN A 3 -6.24 4.75 6.15
CA ASN A 3 -7.05 4.90 7.36
C ASN A 3 -8.54 5.09 7.05
N PHE A 4 -8.87 5.77 5.94
CA PHE A 4 -10.26 5.95 5.50
C PHE A 4 -10.87 4.63 5.04
N ILE A 5 -10.14 3.84 4.26
CA ILE A 5 -10.60 2.50 3.82
C ILE A 5 -10.78 1.57 5.03
N LEU A 6 -9.86 1.58 5.98
CA LEU A 6 -9.97 0.82 7.23
C LEU A 6 -11.21 1.23 8.04
N ALA A 7 -11.45 2.54 8.18
CA ALA A 7 -12.61 3.05 8.92
C ALA A 7 -13.94 2.64 8.24
N ILE A 8 -14.03 2.76 6.92
CA ILE A 8 -15.21 2.30 6.16
C ILE A 8 -15.39 0.79 6.32
N THR A 9 -14.33 0.01 6.17
CA THR A 9 -14.38 -1.46 6.33
C THR A 9 -14.89 -1.83 7.72
N ALA A 10 -14.39 -1.19 8.77
CA ALA A 10 -14.81 -1.43 10.14
C ALA A 10 -16.30 -1.06 10.35
N ALA A 11 -16.75 0.10 9.85
CA ALA A 11 -18.13 0.55 9.97
C ALA A 11 -19.09 -0.40 9.23
N LEU A 12 -18.77 -0.78 7.99
CA LEU A 12 -19.60 -1.72 7.22
C LEU A 12 -19.63 -3.10 7.86
N SER A 13 -18.51 -3.57 8.40
CA SER A 13 -18.45 -4.86 9.12
C SER A 13 -19.32 -4.85 10.38
N ALA A 14 -19.35 -3.74 11.12
CA ALA A 14 -20.23 -3.59 12.28
C ALA A 14 -21.72 -3.68 11.90
N VAL A 15 -22.11 -3.03 10.79
CA VAL A 15 -23.49 -3.11 10.26
C VAL A 15 -23.85 -4.54 9.85
N ILE A 16 -22.94 -5.25 9.13
CA ILE A 16 -23.14 -6.64 8.73
C ILE A 16 -23.31 -7.55 9.95
N ALA A 17 -22.48 -7.35 10.98
CA ALA A 17 -22.56 -8.14 12.22
C ALA A 17 -23.90 -7.91 12.96
N GLN A 18 -24.40 -6.66 13.00
CA GLN A 18 -25.71 -6.33 13.60
C GLN A 18 -26.86 -7.02 12.86
N GLN A 19 -26.75 -7.18 11.55
CA GLN A 19 -27.76 -7.85 10.72
C GLN A 19 -27.58 -9.38 10.63
N LYS A 20 -26.71 -9.97 11.47
CA LYS A 20 -26.45 -11.41 11.56
C LYS A 20 -26.09 -12.06 10.22
N PHE A 21 -25.35 -11.37 9.38
CA PHE A 21 -24.90 -11.84 8.06
C PHE A 21 -26.03 -12.28 7.12
N ALA A 22 -27.20 -11.69 7.24
CA ALA A 22 -28.36 -12.04 6.42
C ALA A 22 -28.15 -11.57 4.94
N SER A 23 -28.88 -12.18 4.01
CA SER A 23 -28.80 -11.88 2.55
C SER A 23 -28.82 -10.37 2.20
N PRO A 24 -29.57 -9.48 2.90
CA PRO A 24 -29.54 -8.04 2.63
C PRO A 24 -28.16 -7.38 2.86
N THR A 25 -27.20 -8.06 3.51
CA THR A 25 -25.85 -7.53 3.75
C THR A 25 -24.87 -7.82 2.60
N ILE A 26 -25.26 -8.62 1.60
CA ILE A 26 -24.45 -8.92 0.41
C ILE A 26 -23.87 -7.66 -0.25
N PRO A 27 -24.65 -6.58 -0.52
CA PRO A 27 -24.11 -5.37 -1.12
C PRO A 27 -23.00 -4.71 -0.30
N LEU A 28 -23.06 -4.83 1.04
CA LEU A 28 -22.04 -4.26 1.94
C LEU A 28 -20.73 -5.03 1.84
N GLY A 29 -20.79 -6.38 1.75
CA GLY A 29 -19.62 -7.23 1.52
C GLY A 29 -18.96 -6.94 0.16
N ILE A 30 -19.76 -6.75 -0.89
CA ILE A 30 -19.29 -6.33 -2.21
C ILE A 30 -18.59 -4.97 -2.13
N LEU A 31 -19.16 -4.01 -1.40
CA LEU A 31 -18.57 -2.68 -1.23
C LEU A 31 -17.22 -2.73 -0.52
N ILE A 32 -17.07 -3.57 0.52
CA ILE A 32 -15.78 -3.81 1.19
C ILE A 32 -14.76 -4.39 0.20
N THR A 33 -15.17 -5.36 -0.62
CA THR A 33 -14.32 -5.98 -1.64
C THR A 33 -13.80 -4.93 -2.63
N LEU A 34 -14.70 -4.10 -3.17
CA LEU A 34 -14.36 -3.03 -4.11
C LEU A 34 -13.43 -1.99 -3.48
N ALA A 35 -13.67 -1.60 -2.22
CA ALA A 35 -12.81 -0.68 -1.47
C ALA A 35 -11.39 -1.25 -1.29
N GLY A 36 -11.28 -2.55 -0.98
CA GLY A 36 -10.00 -3.25 -0.88
C GLY A 36 -9.25 -3.29 -2.22
N LEU A 37 -9.91 -3.68 -3.31
CA LEU A 37 -9.30 -3.71 -4.64
C LEU A 37 -8.86 -2.32 -5.10
N PHE A 38 -9.68 -1.31 -4.89
CA PHE A 38 -9.34 0.07 -5.20
C PHE A 38 -8.12 0.55 -4.40
N GLY A 39 -8.07 0.24 -3.10
CA GLY A 39 -6.92 0.54 -2.25
C GLY A 39 -5.63 -0.13 -2.73
N ALA A 40 -5.70 -1.41 -3.16
CA ALA A 40 -4.56 -2.13 -3.72
C ALA A 40 -4.05 -1.48 -5.02
N ALA A 41 -4.96 -1.13 -5.93
CA ALA A 41 -4.62 -0.46 -7.19
C ALA A 41 -3.94 0.89 -6.94
N LEU A 42 -4.46 1.67 -5.99
CA LEU A 42 -3.85 2.95 -5.61
C LEU A 42 -2.47 2.78 -4.96
N ALA A 43 -2.30 1.82 -4.06
CA ALA A 43 -1.00 1.52 -3.46
C ALA A 43 0.04 1.17 -4.53
N ALA A 44 -0.33 0.36 -5.53
CA ALA A 44 0.51 0.02 -6.67
C ALA A 44 0.86 1.26 -7.51
N LYS A 45 -0.13 2.12 -7.80
CA LYS A 45 0.07 3.35 -8.59
C LYS A 45 0.95 4.37 -7.88
N TYR A 46 0.79 4.55 -6.57
CA TYR A 46 1.68 5.40 -5.79
C TYR A 46 3.12 4.89 -5.78
N HIS A 47 3.32 3.57 -5.72
CA HIS A 47 4.65 2.99 -5.80
C HIS A 47 5.30 3.23 -7.17
N GLU A 48 4.57 3.03 -8.26
CA GLU A 48 5.04 3.35 -9.62
C GLU A 48 5.50 4.82 -9.71
N ARG A 49 4.67 5.74 -9.21
CA ARG A 49 4.96 7.17 -9.24
C ARG A 49 6.18 7.54 -8.39
N ALA A 50 6.32 6.94 -7.21
CA ALA A 50 7.50 7.13 -6.37
C ALA A 50 8.78 6.65 -7.06
N ASN A 51 8.74 5.49 -7.72
CA ASN A 51 9.88 4.97 -8.50
C ASN A 51 10.24 5.86 -9.68
N TYR A 52 9.24 6.44 -10.36
CA TYR A 52 9.46 7.40 -11.43
C TYR A 52 10.24 8.63 -10.91
N HIS A 53 9.80 9.24 -9.82
CA HIS A 53 10.50 10.39 -9.24
C HIS A 53 11.91 10.03 -8.73
N LEU A 54 12.09 8.84 -8.15
CA LEU A 54 13.40 8.35 -7.74
C LEU A 54 14.34 8.15 -8.94
N SER A 55 13.84 7.68 -10.08
CA SER A 55 14.63 7.53 -11.30
C SER A 55 15.09 8.89 -11.85
N GLN A 56 14.19 9.88 -11.84
CA GLN A 56 14.54 11.26 -12.24
C GLN A 56 15.59 11.87 -11.30
N ALA A 57 15.42 11.71 -9.98
CA ALA A 57 16.39 12.20 -9.01
C ALA A 57 17.78 11.57 -9.21
N ARG A 58 17.84 10.25 -9.50
CA ARG A 58 19.10 9.55 -9.80
C ARG A 58 19.75 10.07 -11.08
N ALA A 59 18.97 10.28 -12.15
CA ALA A 59 19.46 10.82 -13.40
C ALA A 59 20.03 12.23 -13.21
N LEU A 60 19.33 13.10 -12.47
CA LEU A 60 19.80 14.43 -12.15
C LEU A 60 21.10 14.39 -11.33
N THR A 61 21.17 13.55 -10.31
CA THR A 61 22.39 13.37 -9.50
C THR A 61 23.56 12.91 -10.35
N ALA A 62 23.34 11.97 -11.29
CA ALA A 62 24.38 11.51 -12.20
C ALA A 62 24.88 12.65 -13.10
N THR A 63 23.98 13.46 -13.64
CA THR A 63 24.32 14.63 -14.46
C THR A 63 25.13 15.66 -13.65
N LEU A 64 24.74 15.96 -12.41
CA LEU A 64 25.48 16.89 -11.54
C LEU A 64 26.90 16.39 -11.21
N LYS A 65 27.07 15.07 -11.05
CA LYS A 65 28.39 14.46 -10.89
C LYS A 65 29.27 14.63 -12.14
N THR A 66 28.70 14.44 -13.33
CA THR A 66 29.47 14.61 -14.59
C THR A 66 29.86 16.07 -14.86
N LEU A 67 29.14 17.02 -14.29
CA LEU A 67 29.42 18.46 -14.37
C LEU A 67 30.34 18.95 -13.26
N ASP A 68 30.86 18.05 -12.43
CA ASP A 68 31.70 18.37 -11.26
C ASP A 68 31.06 19.36 -10.28
N ALA A 69 29.73 19.43 -10.31
CA ALA A 69 28.94 20.31 -9.45
C ALA A 69 28.68 19.74 -8.05
N LEU A 70 29.02 18.47 -7.82
CA LEU A 70 28.96 17.79 -6.51
C LEU A 70 30.40 17.52 -6.06
N SER A 71 30.75 17.97 -4.86
CA SER A 71 32.05 17.63 -4.27
C SER A 71 32.17 16.12 -4.06
N ASP A 72 33.38 15.57 -4.21
CA ASP A 72 33.65 14.14 -3.97
C ASP A 72 33.29 13.70 -2.55
N ASP A 73 33.29 14.61 -1.57
CA ASP A 73 32.86 14.36 -0.20
C ASP A 73 31.34 14.08 -0.07
N ALA A 74 30.53 14.46 -1.05
CA ALA A 74 29.10 14.16 -1.09
C ALA A 74 28.84 12.75 -1.61
N ASN A 75 29.44 11.73 -0.97
CA ASN A 75 29.25 10.33 -1.36
C ASN A 75 27.87 9.82 -0.91
N LEU A 76 26.84 10.06 -1.75
CA LEU A 76 25.48 9.63 -1.52
C LEU A 76 25.35 8.10 -1.37
N ASP A 77 26.28 7.35 -1.94
CA ASP A 77 26.30 5.89 -1.84
C ASP A 77 26.74 5.45 -0.43
N ASP A 78 27.68 6.14 0.20
CA ASP A 78 28.08 5.89 1.58
C ASP A 78 26.95 6.17 2.56
N TYR A 79 26.22 7.29 2.38
CA TYR A 79 25.05 7.58 3.20
C TYR A 79 23.99 6.50 3.06
N ARG A 80 23.75 6.01 1.86
CA ARG A 80 22.79 4.92 1.61
C ARG A 80 23.25 3.62 2.25
N GLN A 81 24.52 3.27 2.16
CA GLN A 81 25.07 2.06 2.78
C GLN A 81 24.99 2.13 4.31
N ARG A 82 25.34 3.27 4.92
CA ARG A 82 25.20 3.51 6.36
C ARG A 82 23.75 3.36 6.82
N HIS A 83 22.80 3.91 6.05
CA HIS A 83 21.39 3.75 6.34
C HIS A 83 20.95 2.27 6.29
N TYR A 84 21.35 1.51 5.28
CA TYR A 84 21.04 0.08 5.18
C TYR A 84 21.70 -0.75 6.28
N ALA A 85 22.92 -0.41 6.67
CA ALA A 85 23.61 -1.04 7.79
C ALA A 85 22.90 -0.77 9.13
N ALA A 86 22.36 0.44 9.33
CA ALA A 86 21.61 0.79 10.53
C ALA A 86 20.25 0.05 10.62
N PHE A 87 19.65 -0.33 9.49
CA PHE A 87 18.32 -0.96 9.43
C PHE A 87 18.30 -2.27 8.62
N PRO A 88 19.06 -3.31 9.02
CA PRO A 88 19.31 -4.50 8.18
C PRO A 88 18.07 -5.35 7.90
N ARG A 89 17.05 -5.27 8.76
CA ARG A 89 15.77 -5.99 8.58
C ARG A 89 14.73 -5.13 7.88
N LEU A 90 14.62 -3.86 8.26
CA LEU A 90 13.57 -2.96 7.77
C LEU A 90 13.80 -2.57 6.30
N HIS A 91 15.05 -2.42 5.84
CA HIS A 91 15.31 -2.07 4.42
C HIS A 91 14.87 -3.17 3.43
N ARG A 92 14.75 -4.44 3.90
CA ARG A 92 14.25 -5.55 3.09
C ARG A 92 12.73 -5.55 2.96
N LEU A 93 12.02 -4.93 3.91
CA LEU A 93 10.57 -4.83 3.88
C LEU A 93 10.16 -3.74 2.87
N ARG A 94 9.58 -4.17 1.77
CA ARG A 94 9.03 -3.25 0.78
C ARG A 94 7.68 -2.73 1.27
N LEU A 95 7.66 -1.49 1.75
CA LEU A 95 6.46 -0.87 2.33
C LEU A 95 5.24 -0.94 1.40
N HIS A 96 5.45 -0.79 0.09
CA HIS A 96 4.36 -0.91 -0.89
C HIS A 96 3.74 -2.31 -0.91
N THR A 97 4.54 -3.37 -0.72
CA THR A 97 4.04 -4.75 -0.67
C THR A 97 3.16 -4.97 0.56
N LEU A 98 3.53 -4.37 1.70
CA LEU A 98 2.71 -4.42 2.91
C LEU A 98 1.37 -3.70 2.71
N TRP A 99 1.39 -2.51 2.12
CA TRP A 99 0.16 -1.76 1.84
C TRP A 99 -0.74 -2.44 0.83
N THR A 100 -0.19 -2.94 -0.26
CA THR A 100 -0.95 -3.71 -1.26
C THR A 100 -1.51 -4.98 -0.64
N GLY A 101 -0.71 -5.70 0.15
CA GLY A 101 -1.14 -6.91 0.87
C GLY A 101 -2.29 -6.64 1.85
N LEU A 102 -2.23 -5.54 2.61
CA LEU A 102 -3.31 -5.13 3.51
C LEU A 102 -4.62 -4.91 2.74
N HIS A 103 -4.58 -4.19 1.64
CA HIS A 103 -5.78 -3.92 0.85
C HIS A 103 -6.34 -5.17 0.17
N LEU A 104 -5.48 -6.09 -0.28
CA LEU A 104 -5.91 -7.39 -0.79
C LEU A 104 -6.54 -8.26 0.31
N ALA A 105 -6.02 -8.20 1.54
CA ALA A 105 -6.65 -8.88 2.69
C ALA A 105 -8.05 -8.32 2.99
N ILE A 106 -8.24 -6.99 2.88
CA ILE A 106 -9.57 -6.35 3.01
C ILE A 106 -10.51 -6.84 1.90
N ALA A 107 -10.03 -6.94 0.65
CA ALA A 107 -10.84 -7.45 -0.45
C ALA A 107 -11.25 -8.92 -0.23
N ALA A 108 -10.32 -9.78 0.18
CA ALA A 108 -10.59 -11.17 0.51
C ALA A 108 -11.60 -11.30 1.67
N TYR A 109 -11.48 -10.47 2.70
CA TYR A 109 -12.43 -10.39 3.79
C TYR A 109 -13.83 -10.01 3.30
N GLY A 110 -13.98 -9.02 2.41
CA GLY A 110 -15.27 -8.64 1.82
C GLY A 110 -15.89 -9.77 1.01
N ILE A 111 -15.09 -10.52 0.25
CA ILE A 111 -15.56 -11.73 -0.47
C ILE A 111 -16.10 -12.76 0.53
N THR A 112 -15.37 -13.04 1.60
CA THR A 112 -15.78 -13.99 2.63
C THR A 112 -17.12 -13.60 3.25
N LEU A 113 -17.31 -12.33 3.61
CA LEU A 113 -18.58 -11.82 4.15
C LEU A 113 -19.72 -11.99 3.15
N THR A 114 -19.47 -11.70 1.87
CA THR A 114 -20.48 -11.86 0.80
C THR A 114 -20.89 -13.32 0.64
N VAL A 115 -19.94 -14.25 0.64
CA VAL A 115 -20.21 -15.69 0.52
C VAL A 115 -21.00 -16.18 1.73
N VAL A 116 -20.58 -15.81 2.95
CA VAL A 116 -21.31 -16.20 4.18
C VAL A 116 -22.74 -15.70 4.14
N ALA A 117 -22.97 -14.43 3.75
CA ALA A 117 -24.32 -13.88 3.65
C ALA A 117 -25.17 -14.53 2.55
N ALA A 118 -24.56 -15.05 1.50
CA ALA A 118 -25.27 -15.74 0.43
C ALA A 118 -25.66 -17.20 0.77
N LEU A 119 -24.99 -17.79 1.76
CA LEU A 119 -25.24 -19.17 2.20
C LEU A 119 -26.27 -19.26 3.34
N GLN A 120 -26.72 -18.13 3.89
CA GLN A 120 -27.74 -18.02 4.93
C GLN A 120 -29.09 -17.62 4.36
#